data_1305b8da765aa13df18c8b8555a0588a
#
_entry.id   1305b8da765aa13df18c8b8555a0588a
#
_cell.length_a   1.000
_cell.length_b   1.000
_cell.length_c   1.000
_cell.angle_alpha   90.00
_cell.angle_beta   90.00
_cell.angle_gamma   90.00
#
_symmetry.space_group_name_H-M   'P 1'
#
loop_
_entity.id
_entity.type
_entity.pdbx_description
1 polymer ?
#
loop_
_entity_poly.entity_id
_entity_poly.type
_entity_poly.pdbx_seq_one_letter_code
_entity_poly.pdbx_strand_id
1 'polypeptide(L)'
;MKRKLLFLCLALSITLSACQMKEEQEPVYLSFIHGWGGTLRAHAIMQEIYDDFDAKNEDIVLSSQPSSDSSIAVEKANDLLALDEMSNIVSTNGQSFYVENARKRKKLLNLMDYIRNDSEFMKLIHPSVLSVWTNTDGSLYTLPDALEVMGYWYNKKYFIEAGIVDENGNPLVPKTWEQFYDVCEKLEKWNQEKQILESVYALEHVQVVENLFLARLGGESTEGVILATDMPESFDNETFKTVVKDFANIYRYSKNTDSLENARQYFIEGSTAMYFNGVWESEIIQNSEINEEIAYANYPTNYGTELSYVSPSSGYVIYDSPDERENEAAIRFLKYMLSSEVQTRLALETGQAPSNPNVDNKVIAEEYPVLGNALETAHNAEIQIKTITSVWNSEVIDIISTYIDKACVNPEELDKMIMELNNM
;
A
#
# COMPACT_ATOMS: atom_id res chain seq x y z
N MET A 1 -35.95 -26.76 -93.88
CA MET A 1 -34.75 -27.19 -93.18
C MET A 1 -34.53 -26.18 -92.04
N LYS A 2 -34.81 -26.59 -90.81
CA LYS A 2 -34.74 -25.73 -89.61
C LYS A 2 -33.41 -25.87 -88.96
N ARG A 3 -32.57 -24.80 -88.90
CA ARG A 3 -31.37 -24.71 -88.10
C ARG A 3 -31.78 -24.29 -86.69
N LYS A 4 -31.52 -25.15 -85.73
CA LYS A 4 -31.63 -24.87 -84.31
C LYS A 4 -30.36 -24.14 -83.88
N LEU A 5 -30.51 -22.91 -83.38
CA LEU A 5 -29.44 -22.13 -82.71
C LEU A 5 -29.36 -22.60 -81.23
N LEU A 6 -28.23 -23.16 -80.84
CA LEU A 6 -28.03 -23.56 -79.51
C LEU A 6 -27.36 -22.35 -78.73
N PHE A 7 -28.14 -21.73 -77.86
CA PHE A 7 -27.60 -20.70 -76.93
C PHE A 7 -26.91 -21.41 -75.80
N LEU A 8 -25.59 -21.28 -75.74
CA LEU A 8 -24.77 -21.70 -74.67
C LEU A 8 -24.82 -20.58 -73.61
N CYS A 9 -25.61 -20.74 -72.53
CA CYS A 9 -25.57 -19.87 -71.39
C CYS A 9 -24.32 -20.27 -70.56
N LEU A 10 -23.26 -19.50 -70.71
CA LEU A 10 -22.11 -19.54 -69.80
C LEU A 10 -22.53 -18.88 -68.48
N ALA A 11 -22.91 -19.68 -67.52
CA ALA A 11 -23.13 -19.19 -66.15
C ALA A 11 -21.76 -18.86 -65.51
N LEU A 12 -21.40 -17.59 -65.54
CA LEU A 12 -20.25 -17.06 -64.81
C LEU A 12 -20.61 -17.07 -63.34
N SER A 13 -20.22 -18.12 -62.64
CA SER A 13 -20.32 -18.19 -61.18
C SER A 13 -19.28 -17.22 -60.61
N ILE A 14 -19.68 -16.00 -60.37
CA ILE A 14 -18.92 -15.05 -59.54
C ILE A 14 -19.08 -15.56 -58.11
N THR A 15 -18.09 -16.33 -57.65
CA THR A 15 -17.89 -16.57 -56.22
C THR A 15 -17.48 -15.23 -55.62
N LEU A 16 -18.45 -14.52 -55.10
CA LEU A 16 -18.24 -13.48 -54.12
C LEU A 16 -17.60 -14.18 -52.88
N SER A 17 -16.27 -14.27 -52.88
CA SER A 17 -15.57 -14.38 -51.62
C SER A 17 -15.87 -13.11 -50.84
N ALA A 18 -16.94 -13.16 -50.06
CA ALA A 18 -17.12 -12.20 -48.99
C ALA A 18 -15.93 -12.40 -48.07
N CYS A 19 -14.85 -11.65 -48.31
CA CYS A 19 -13.99 -11.27 -47.19
C CYS A 19 -14.94 -10.63 -46.20
N GLN A 20 -15.32 -11.36 -45.16
CA GLN A 20 -15.74 -10.72 -43.93
C GLN A 20 -14.55 -9.83 -43.55
N MET A 21 -14.61 -8.58 -43.97
CA MET A 21 -13.89 -7.54 -43.26
C MET A 21 -14.41 -7.66 -41.83
N LYS A 22 -13.61 -8.24 -40.93
CA LYS A 22 -13.80 -7.99 -39.50
C LYS A 22 -13.96 -6.47 -39.43
N GLU A 23 -15.14 -5.97 -39.07
CA GLU A 23 -15.24 -4.59 -38.64
C GLU A 23 -14.13 -4.45 -37.58
N GLU A 24 -13.11 -3.67 -37.89
CA GLU A 24 -12.15 -3.24 -36.87
C GLU A 24 -12.98 -2.46 -35.84
N GLN A 25 -13.32 -3.12 -34.75
CA GLN A 25 -13.96 -2.43 -33.65
C GLN A 25 -13.01 -1.31 -33.23
N GLU A 26 -13.54 -0.11 -33.11
CA GLU A 26 -12.76 1.00 -32.56
C GLU A 26 -12.20 0.60 -31.18
N PRO A 27 -10.93 0.94 -30.89
CA PRO A 27 -10.32 0.61 -29.62
C PRO A 27 -11.14 1.22 -28.46
N VAL A 28 -11.15 0.52 -27.34
CA VAL A 28 -11.75 1.00 -26.09
C VAL A 28 -10.79 1.96 -25.41
N TYR A 29 -11.25 3.17 -25.10
CA TYR A 29 -10.47 4.17 -24.41
C TYR A 29 -10.75 4.13 -22.91
N LEU A 30 -9.72 3.88 -22.11
CA LEU A 30 -9.79 3.89 -20.65
C LEU A 30 -9.03 5.09 -20.08
N SER A 31 -9.72 6.00 -19.42
CA SER A 31 -9.11 7.06 -18.64
C SER A 31 -8.59 6.49 -17.31
N PHE A 32 -7.35 6.83 -16.94
CA PHE A 32 -6.69 6.28 -15.77
C PHE A 32 -5.98 7.35 -14.96
N ILE A 33 -6.38 7.56 -13.71
CA ILE A 33 -5.75 8.48 -12.74
C ILE A 33 -4.90 7.66 -11.75
N HIS A 34 -3.66 8.10 -11.52
CA HIS A 34 -2.74 7.45 -10.58
C HIS A 34 -1.65 8.40 -10.06
N GLY A 35 -1.00 8.03 -8.95
CA GLY A 35 0.04 8.80 -8.27
C GLY A 35 1.48 8.51 -8.70
N TRP A 36 1.72 7.77 -9.77
CA TRP A 36 3.05 7.34 -10.20
C TRP A 36 3.68 8.29 -11.24
N GLY A 37 3.49 9.61 -11.11
CA GLY A 37 4.05 10.62 -12.02
C GLY A 37 5.24 11.40 -11.43
N GLY A 38 5.75 11.02 -10.27
CA GLY A 38 6.90 11.66 -9.63
C GLY A 38 8.25 11.27 -10.27
N THR A 39 9.34 11.65 -9.62
CA THR A 39 10.71 11.50 -10.17
C THR A 39 11.47 10.27 -9.65
N LEU A 40 10.87 9.48 -8.76
CA LEU A 40 11.50 8.26 -8.26
C LEU A 40 11.58 7.20 -9.36
N ARG A 41 12.59 6.34 -9.29
CA ARG A 41 12.76 5.23 -10.24
C ARG A 41 11.54 4.33 -10.30
N ALA A 42 10.95 4.01 -9.14
CA ALA A 42 9.73 3.23 -9.05
C ALA A 42 8.56 3.82 -9.88
N HIS A 43 8.46 5.16 -9.95
CA HIS A 43 7.44 5.82 -10.77
C HIS A 43 7.65 5.57 -12.27
N ALA A 44 8.90 5.63 -12.74
CA ALA A 44 9.22 5.33 -14.13
C ALA A 44 8.89 3.87 -14.48
N ILE A 45 9.23 2.93 -13.61
CA ILE A 45 8.90 1.50 -13.78
C ILE A 45 7.38 1.28 -13.85
N MET A 46 6.61 1.96 -12.99
CA MET A 46 5.15 1.87 -13.06
C MET A 46 4.60 2.37 -14.39
N GLN A 47 5.15 3.48 -14.93
CA GLN A 47 4.77 3.95 -16.27
C GLN A 47 5.08 2.90 -17.35
N GLU A 48 6.27 2.30 -17.31
CA GLU A 48 6.64 1.24 -18.27
C GLU A 48 5.68 0.04 -18.19
N ILE A 49 5.25 -0.35 -16.99
CA ILE A 49 4.28 -1.44 -16.80
C ILE A 49 2.92 -1.09 -17.45
N TYR A 50 2.47 0.17 -17.31
CA TYR A 50 1.23 0.63 -17.93
C TYR A 50 1.35 0.71 -19.46
N ASP A 51 2.49 1.18 -19.98
CA ASP A 51 2.78 1.22 -21.41
C ASP A 51 2.86 -0.20 -22.01
N ASP A 52 3.42 -1.16 -21.27
CA ASP A 52 3.44 -2.58 -21.65
C ASP A 52 2.03 -3.18 -21.75
N PHE A 53 1.10 -2.77 -20.87
CA PHE A 53 -0.30 -3.19 -20.99
C PHE A 53 -0.93 -2.66 -22.27
N ASP A 54 -0.75 -1.38 -22.56
CA ASP A 54 -1.27 -0.74 -23.77
C ASP A 54 -0.70 -1.41 -25.04
N ALA A 55 0.62 -1.64 -25.06
CA ALA A 55 1.29 -2.32 -26.18
C ALA A 55 0.84 -3.79 -26.39
N LYS A 56 0.47 -4.49 -25.33
CA LYS A 56 -0.02 -5.89 -25.39
C LYS A 56 -1.51 -6.00 -25.76
N ASN A 57 -2.26 -4.90 -25.76
CA ASN A 57 -3.72 -4.87 -25.97
C ASN A 57 -4.12 -3.84 -27.05
N GLU A 58 -3.86 -4.16 -28.33
CA GLU A 58 -4.09 -3.25 -29.47
C GLU A 58 -5.55 -2.73 -29.58
N ASP A 59 -6.50 -3.41 -28.93
CA ASP A 59 -7.93 -3.06 -28.89
C ASP A 59 -8.28 -2.15 -27.70
N ILE A 60 -7.31 -1.76 -26.86
CA ILE A 60 -7.48 -0.87 -25.70
C ILE A 60 -6.46 0.28 -25.82
N VAL A 61 -6.88 1.47 -25.46
CA VAL A 61 -5.99 2.63 -25.27
C VAL A 61 -6.11 3.11 -23.84
N LEU A 62 -5.02 2.98 -23.07
CA LEU A 62 -4.95 3.44 -21.69
C LEU A 62 -4.51 4.89 -21.62
N SER A 63 -5.44 5.81 -21.41
CA SER A 63 -5.17 7.24 -21.27
C SER A 63 -4.77 7.58 -19.85
N SER A 64 -3.48 7.42 -19.56
CA SER A 64 -2.87 7.67 -18.26
C SER A 64 -2.86 9.15 -17.89
N GLN A 65 -3.20 9.47 -16.65
CA GLN A 65 -3.19 10.82 -16.08
C GLN A 65 -2.40 10.80 -14.76
N PRO A 66 -1.05 10.83 -14.83
CA PRO A 66 -0.18 10.76 -13.68
C PRO A 66 -0.25 12.03 -12.82
N SER A 67 -0.15 11.87 -11.52
CA SER A 67 0.14 12.92 -10.53
C SER A 67 1.45 12.60 -9.82
N SER A 68 2.07 13.59 -9.17
CA SER A 68 3.36 13.40 -8.50
C SER A 68 3.31 12.40 -7.35
N ASP A 69 2.14 12.24 -6.73
CA ASP A 69 1.88 11.31 -5.63
C ASP A 69 0.40 10.90 -5.61
N SER A 70 0.11 9.91 -4.75
CA SER A 70 -1.24 9.32 -4.63
C SER A 70 -2.27 10.28 -4.03
N SER A 71 -1.87 11.16 -3.11
CA SER A 71 -2.79 12.11 -2.48
C SER A 71 -3.32 13.11 -3.51
N ILE A 72 -2.43 13.67 -4.34
CA ILE A 72 -2.81 14.59 -5.43
C ILE A 72 -3.67 13.86 -6.50
N ALA A 73 -3.32 12.61 -6.82
CA ALA A 73 -4.10 11.82 -7.75
C ALA A 73 -5.54 11.61 -7.28
N VAL A 74 -5.71 11.26 -6.00
CA VAL A 74 -7.00 11.00 -5.38
C VAL A 74 -7.78 12.29 -5.14
N GLU A 75 -7.14 13.42 -4.81
CA GLU A 75 -7.79 14.74 -4.75
C GLU A 75 -8.42 15.08 -6.11
N LYS A 76 -7.65 14.95 -7.21
CA LYS A 76 -8.15 15.13 -8.57
C LYS A 76 -9.33 14.20 -8.89
N ALA A 77 -9.25 12.94 -8.48
CA ALA A 77 -10.34 11.99 -8.69
C ALA A 77 -11.59 12.37 -7.88
N ASN A 78 -11.44 12.88 -6.66
CA ASN A 78 -12.55 13.38 -5.85
C ASN A 78 -13.21 14.63 -6.45
N ASP A 79 -12.43 15.52 -7.05
CA ASP A 79 -12.98 16.71 -7.76
C ASP A 79 -13.88 16.28 -8.93
N LEU A 80 -13.45 15.29 -9.71
CA LEU A 80 -14.27 14.72 -10.77
C LEU A 80 -15.53 14.05 -10.19
N LEU A 81 -15.38 13.29 -9.14
CA LEU A 81 -16.50 12.61 -8.47
C LEU A 81 -17.52 13.61 -7.92
N ALA A 82 -17.07 14.80 -7.45
CA ALA A 82 -17.95 15.88 -7.00
C ALA A 82 -18.80 16.45 -8.15
N LEU A 83 -18.29 16.40 -9.39
CA LEU A 83 -18.99 16.79 -10.62
C LEU A 83 -19.84 15.65 -11.22
N ASP A 84 -19.98 14.54 -10.50
CA ASP A 84 -20.63 13.31 -10.95
C ASP A 84 -19.91 12.60 -12.11
N GLU A 85 -18.62 12.91 -12.30
CA GLU A 85 -17.73 12.29 -13.27
C GLU A 85 -16.76 11.34 -12.57
N MET A 86 -16.25 10.36 -13.30
CA MET A 86 -15.22 9.45 -12.78
C MET A 86 -14.37 8.92 -13.96
N SER A 87 -13.06 8.81 -13.76
CA SER A 87 -12.20 8.07 -14.69
C SER A 87 -12.53 6.59 -14.64
N ASN A 88 -12.35 5.88 -15.77
CA ASN A 88 -12.62 4.43 -15.86
C ASN A 88 -11.83 3.66 -14.80
N ILE A 89 -10.59 4.08 -14.52
CA ILE A 89 -9.72 3.48 -13.52
C ILE A 89 -9.15 4.59 -12.64
N VAL A 90 -9.14 4.38 -11.31
CA VAL A 90 -8.42 5.22 -10.35
C VAL A 90 -7.56 4.32 -9.46
N SER A 91 -6.25 4.57 -9.42
CA SER A 91 -5.35 3.96 -8.43
C SER A 91 -5.37 4.78 -7.16
N THR A 92 -5.84 4.20 -6.07
CA THR A 92 -5.98 4.90 -4.79
C THR A 92 -4.74 4.81 -3.90
N ASN A 93 -3.89 3.80 -4.09
CA ASN A 93 -2.62 3.61 -3.37
C ASN A 93 -2.72 3.96 -1.87
N GLY A 94 -3.58 3.24 -1.13
CA GLY A 94 -3.77 3.45 0.30
C GLY A 94 -4.82 4.52 0.68
N GLN A 95 -5.25 5.38 -0.24
CA GLN A 95 -6.25 6.43 0.02
C GLN A 95 -7.68 5.84 0.00
N SER A 96 -8.00 5.00 0.97
CA SER A 96 -9.23 4.20 1.03
C SER A 96 -10.52 5.03 1.10
N PHE A 97 -10.46 6.26 1.61
CA PHE A 97 -11.62 7.15 1.69
C PHE A 97 -12.24 7.44 0.33
N TYR A 98 -11.47 7.44 -0.75
CA TYR A 98 -12.01 7.58 -2.10
C TYR A 98 -12.92 6.42 -2.47
N VAL A 99 -12.52 5.18 -2.13
CA VAL A 99 -13.32 3.98 -2.38
C VAL A 99 -14.69 4.12 -1.74
N GLU A 100 -14.74 4.58 -0.49
CA GLU A 100 -16.00 4.76 0.22
C GLU A 100 -16.87 5.88 -0.38
N ASN A 101 -16.26 7.01 -0.73
CA ASN A 101 -16.96 8.14 -1.36
C ASN A 101 -17.59 7.73 -2.70
N ALA A 102 -16.84 7.05 -3.56
CA ALA A 102 -17.31 6.59 -4.86
C ALA A 102 -18.38 5.48 -4.71
N ARG A 103 -18.23 4.60 -3.72
CA ARG A 103 -19.23 3.56 -3.39
C ARG A 103 -20.55 4.18 -2.92
N LYS A 104 -20.51 5.17 -2.02
CA LYS A 104 -21.72 5.88 -1.56
C LYS A 104 -22.48 6.53 -2.73
N ARG A 105 -21.76 6.99 -3.75
CA ARG A 105 -22.33 7.55 -4.98
C ARG A 105 -22.75 6.51 -6.01
N LYS A 106 -22.53 5.21 -5.73
CA LYS A 106 -22.85 4.08 -6.62
C LYS A 106 -22.18 4.20 -8.00
N LYS A 107 -20.90 4.58 -8.01
CA LYS A 107 -20.12 4.75 -9.23
C LYS A 107 -19.18 3.59 -9.50
N LEU A 108 -19.00 2.67 -8.54
CA LEU A 108 -17.99 1.62 -8.63
C LEU A 108 -18.56 0.32 -9.18
N LEU A 109 -17.83 -0.27 -10.11
CA LEU A 109 -18.05 -1.60 -10.62
C LEU A 109 -17.83 -2.64 -9.50
N ASN A 110 -18.81 -3.54 -9.33
CA ASN A 110 -18.65 -4.65 -8.39
C ASN A 110 -17.73 -5.72 -8.99
N LEU A 111 -16.48 -5.73 -8.59
CA LEU A 111 -15.46 -6.64 -9.12
C LEU A 111 -15.77 -8.12 -8.82
N MET A 112 -16.55 -8.39 -7.76
CA MET A 112 -16.91 -9.75 -7.38
C MET A 112 -17.75 -10.46 -8.44
N ASP A 113 -18.50 -9.73 -9.26
CA ASP A 113 -19.32 -10.29 -10.34
C ASP A 113 -18.44 -10.90 -11.45
N TYR A 114 -17.24 -10.36 -11.67
CA TYR A 114 -16.24 -10.89 -12.59
C TYR A 114 -15.38 -12.00 -11.94
N ILE A 115 -14.97 -11.79 -10.70
CA ILE A 115 -14.08 -12.70 -9.97
C ILE A 115 -14.72 -14.07 -9.74
N ARG A 116 -16.00 -14.11 -9.33
CA ARG A 116 -16.72 -15.37 -9.07
C ARG A 116 -16.89 -16.25 -10.31
N ASN A 117 -16.93 -15.64 -11.48
CA ASN A 117 -17.12 -16.32 -12.75
C ASN A 117 -15.80 -16.69 -13.46
N ASP A 118 -14.65 -16.29 -12.89
CA ASP A 118 -13.33 -16.54 -13.44
C ASP A 118 -12.39 -17.09 -12.37
N SER A 119 -12.21 -18.43 -12.40
CA SER A 119 -11.37 -19.12 -11.44
C SER A 119 -9.88 -18.76 -11.54
N GLU A 120 -9.40 -18.33 -12.72
CA GLU A 120 -8.02 -17.91 -12.89
C GLU A 120 -7.83 -16.50 -12.30
N PHE A 121 -8.80 -15.61 -12.47
CA PHE A 121 -8.78 -14.30 -11.83
C PHE A 121 -8.80 -14.42 -10.29
N MET A 122 -9.67 -15.29 -9.75
CA MET A 122 -9.74 -15.55 -8.32
C MET A 122 -8.39 -15.99 -7.73
N LYS A 123 -7.61 -16.80 -8.44
CA LYS A 123 -6.29 -17.27 -7.99
C LYS A 123 -5.23 -16.18 -7.90
N LEU A 124 -5.40 -15.06 -8.60
CA LEU A 124 -4.47 -13.93 -8.56
C LEU A 124 -4.66 -13.07 -7.29
N ILE A 125 -5.76 -13.26 -6.58
CA ILE A 125 -6.16 -12.39 -5.48
C ILE A 125 -5.76 -13.02 -4.15
N HIS A 126 -4.97 -12.28 -3.36
CA HIS A 126 -4.57 -12.75 -2.04
C HIS A 126 -5.80 -12.91 -1.12
N PRO A 127 -5.90 -14.00 -0.32
CA PRO A 127 -7.04 -14.21 0.57
C PRO A 127 -7.30 -13.05 1.54
N SER A 128 -6.26 -12.34 1.99
CA SER A 128 -6.41 -11.16 2.84
C SER A 128 -7.16 -10.02 2.14
N VAL A 129 -7.03 -9.85 0.82
CA VAL A 129 -7.77 -8.86 0.05
C VAL A 129 -9.27 -9.13 0.17
N LEU A 130 -9.67 -10.39 0.00
CA LEU A 130 -11.08 -10.78 0.13
C LEU A 130 -11.59 -10.58 1.57
N SER A 131 -10.76 -10.88 2.58
CA SER A 131 -11.16 -10.72 3.99
C SER A 131 -11.26 -9.27 4.44
N VAL A 132 -10.48 -8.35 3.83
CA VAL A 132 -10.44 -6.93 4.20
C VAL A 132 -11.47 -6.13 3.41
N TRP A 133 -11.55 -6.35 2.09
CA TRP A 133 -12.29 -5.46 1.19
C TRP A 133 -13.64 -5.99 0.72
N THR A 134 -14.01 -7.25 1.02
CA THR A 134 -15.36 -7.73 0.73
C THR A 134 -16.34 -7.14 1.74
N ASN A 135 -17.32 -6.40 1.24
CA ASN A 135 -18.38 -5.84 2.06
C ASN A 135 -19.32 -6.92 2.61
N THR A 136 -20.13 -6.57 3.61
CA THR A 136 -21.10 -7.49 4.23
C THR A 136 -22.15 -8.03 3.27
N ASP A 137 -22.44 -7.32 2.18
CA ASP A 137 -23.34 -7.75 1.09
C ASP A 137 -22.64 -8.65 0.05
N GLY A 138 -21.34 -8.91 0.24
CA GLY A 138 -20.52 -9.74 -0.63
C GLY A 138 -19.99 -9.01 -1.87
N SER A 139 -20.11 -7.69 -1.96
CA SER A 139 -19.51 -6.87 -3.02
C SER A 139 -18.04 -6.56 -2.75
N LEU A 140 -17.26 -6.30 -3.80
CA LEU A 140 -15.86 -5.92 -3.75
C LEU A 140 -15.61 -4.80 -4.75
N TYR A 141 -15.03 -3.69 -4.32
CA TYR A 141 -14.88 -2.49 -5.15
C TYR A 141 -13.43 -2.05 -5.37
N THR A 142 -12.47 -2.70 -4.75
CA THR A 142 -11.04 -2.36 -4.92
C THR A 142 -10.18 -3.62 -4.95
N LEU A 143 -9.12 -3.58 -5.77
CA LEU A 143 -8.08 -4.62 -5.83
C LEU A 143 -6.70 -3.97 -5.78
N PRO A 144 -5.90 -4.23 -4.74
CA PRO A 144 -4.54 -3.72 -4.62
C PRO A 144 -3.56 -4.53 -5.47
N ASP A 145 -2.56 -3.85 -6.00
CA ASP A 145 -1.39 -4.46 -6.64
C ASP A 145 -0.23 -4.71 -5.67
N ALA A 146 -0.33 -4.22 -4.45
CA ALA A 146 0.67 -4.43 -3.40
C ALA A 146 0.03 -4.67 -2.04
N LEU A 147 0.76 -5.34 -1.15
CA LEU A 147 0.48 -5.36 0.29
C LEU A 147 1.23 -4.23 0.98
N GLU A 148 0.61 -3.62 1.97
CA GLU A 148 1.28 -2.77 2.93
C GLU A 148 1.90 -3.64 4.02
N VAL A 149 3.23 -3.61 4.09
CA VAL A 149 4.01 -4.31 5.10
C VAL A 149 4.83 -3.28 5.84
N MET A 150 4.59 -3.13 7.15
CA MET A 150 5.17 -2.06 7.95
C MET A 150 5.80 -2.56 9.24
N GLY A 151 6.91 -1.93 9.57
CA GLY A 151 7.71 -2.11 10.78
C GLY A 151 8.66 -0.93 10.92
N TYR A 152 9.94 -1.18 11.12
CA TYR A 152 10.95 -0.12 11.07
C TYR A 152 12.28 -0.63 10.52
N TRP A 153 13.00 0.28 9.88
CA TRP A 153 14.37 0.08 9.42
C TRP A 153 15.35 0.54 10.50
N TYR A 154 16.48 -0.14 10.66
CA TYR A 154 17.50 0.25 11.61
C TYR A 154 18.92 0.05 11.05
N ASN A 155 19.86 0.87 11.51
CA ASN A 155 21.27 0.77 11.14
C ASN A 155 22.01 -0.19 12.08
N LYS A 156 22.34 -1.38 11.57
CA LYS A 156 23.08 -2.44 12.32
C LYS A 156 24.39 -1.97 12.90
N LYS A 157 25.12 -1.13 12.15
CA LYS A 157 26.43 -0.63 12.58
C LYS A 157 26.29 0.26 13.82
N TYR A 158 25.31 1.16 13.85
CA TYR A 158 25.08 2.01 15.01
C TYR A 158 24.66 1.20 16.24
N PHE A 159 23.84 0.16 16.05
CA PHE A 159 23.50 -0.75 17.14
C PHE A 159 24.74 -1.45 17.71
N ILE A 160 25.61 -1.99 16.85
CA ILE A 160 26.86 -2.66 17.27
C ILE A 160 27.80 -1.66 17.97
N GLU A 161 28.00 -0.49 17.38
CA GLU A 161 28.88 0.53 17.94
C GLU A 161 28.37 1.10 19.28
N ALA A 162 27.04 1.16 19.47
CA ALA A 162 26.43 1.56 20.74
C ALA A 162 26.35 0.42 21.76
N GLY A 163 26.89 -0.77 21.44
CA GLY A 163 26.86 -1.94 22.31
C GLY A 163 25.50 -2.59 22.49
N ILE A 164 24.61 -2.37 21.51
CA ILE A 164 23.27 -2.97 21.45
C ILE A 164 23.39 -4.28 20.67
N VAL A 165 23.95 -5.31 21.34
CA VAL A 165 24.25 -6.60 20.72
C VAL A 165 23.82 -7.75 21.61
N ASP A 166 23.52 -8.88 20.96
CA ASP A 166 23.32 -10.17 21.62
C ASP A 166 24.66 -10.78 22.08
N GLU A 167 24.61 -11.97 22.68
CA GLU A 167 25.79 -12.71 23.15
C GLU A 167 26.77 -13.13 22.03
N ASN A 168 26.31 -13.13 20.77
CA ASN A 168 27.10 -13.45 19.58
C ASN A 168 27.67 -12.19 18.90
N GLY A 169 27.35 -11.00 19.40
CA GLY A 169 27.75 -9.73 18.81
C GLY A 169 26.88 -9.23 17.66
N ASN A 170 25.73 -9.86 17.42
CA ASN A 170 24.77 -9.39 16.41
C ASN A 170 23.89 -8.27 16.99
N PRO A 171 23.36 -7.35 16.18
CA PRO A 171 22.43 -6.33 16.63
C PRO A 171 21.26 -6.93 17.40
N LEU A 172 21.01 -6.43 18.60
CA LEU A 172 19.90 -6.85 19.44
C LEU A 172 18.65 -6.04 19.12
N VAL A 173 17.73 -6.65 18.36
CA VAL A 173 16.43 -6.04 18.05
C VAL A 173 15.53 -6.11 19.28
N PRO A 174 14.97 -4.98 19.76
CA PRO A 174 14.09 -4.95 20.93
C PRO A 174 12.77 -5.67 20.65
N LYS A 175 12.33 -6.52 21.59
CA LYS A 175 11.05 -7.25 21.53
C LYS A 175 9.97 -6.63 22.40
N THR A 176 10.35 -5.71 23.30
CA THR A 176 9.39 -4.96 24.12
C THR A 176 9.59 -3.46 23.96
N TRP A 177 8.53 -2.68 24.19
CA TRP A 177 8.61 -1.23 24.16
C TRP A 177 9.59 -0.70 25.22
N GLU A 178 9.69 -1.36 26.39
CA GLU A 178 10.71 -1.05 27.39
C GLU A 178 12.11 -1.22 26.81
N GLN A 179 12.40 -2.38 26.18
CA GLN A 179 13.69 -2.61 25.51
C GLN A 179 13.94 -1.62 24.37
N PHE A 180 12.88 -1.21 23.65
CA PHE A 180 12.98 -0.22 22.58
C PHE A 180 13.45 1.13 23.14
N TYR A 181 12.88 1.58 24.25
CA TYR A 181 13.33 2.82 24.89
C TYR A 181 14.76 2.69 25.47
N ASP A 182 15.13 1.53 26.02
CA ASP A 182 16.53 1.24 26.43
C ASP A 182 17.50 1.34 25.25
N VAL A 183 17.11 0.87 24.08
CA VAL A 183 17.86 1.02 22.81
C VAL A 183 18.01 2.50 22.46
N CYS A 184 16.92 3.26 22.53
CA CYS A 184 16.96 4.70 22.27
C CYS A 184 17.92 5.43 23.22
N GLU A 185 17.88 5.15 24.51
CA GLU A 185 18.80 5.74 25.52
C GLU A 185 20.27 5.38 25.25
N LYS A 186 20.56 4.14 24.85
CA LYS A 186 21.92 3.72 24.49
C LYS A 186 22.41 4.44 23.23
N LEU A 187 21.57 4.61 22.23
CA LEU A 187 21.91 5.34 21.01
C LEU A 187 22.13 6.83 21.30
N GLU A 188 21.28 7.48 22.12
CA GLU A 188 21.51 8.86 22.56
C GLU A 188 22.87 9.00 23.31
N LYS A 189 23.16 8.08 24.23
CA LYS A 189 24.44 8.10 24.98
C LYS A 189 25.63 7.90 24.05
N TRP A 190 25.57 6.95 23.13
CA TRP A 190 26.59 6.73 22.12
C TRP A 190 26.79 7.98 21.24
N ASN A 191 25.70 8.63 20.86
CA ASN A 191 25.73 9.84 20.04
C ASN A 191 26.34 11.06 20.77
N GLN A 192 26.26 11.12 22.10
CA GLN A 192 26.95 12.20 22.86
C GLN A 192 28.48 12.24 22.59
N GLU A 193 29.08 11.07 22.31
CA GLU A 193 30.49 10.96 21.96
C GLU A 193 30.74 11.10 20.45
N LYS A 194 29.87 10.59 19.63
CA LYS A 194 30.05 10.50 18.17
C LYS A 194 29.58 11.72 17.42
N GLN A 195 28.50 12.36 17.88
CA GLN A 195 27.87 13.54 17.26
C GLN A 195 27.49 13.32 15.78
N ILE A 196 26.94 12.13 15.48
CA ILE A 196 26.51 11.72 14.14
C ILE A 196 24.99 11.93 13.97
N LEU A 197 24.22 11.49 14.99
CA LEU A 197 22.77 11.53 14.90
C LEU A 197 22.20 12.90 15.26
N GLU A 198 21.27 13.37 14.47
CA GLU A 198 20.41 14.51 14.83
C GLU A 198 19.32 14.08 15.81
N SER A 199 18.83 12.85 15.69
CA SER A 199 17.92 12.18 16.61
C SER A 199 18.04 10.66 16.47
N VAL A 200 17.45 9.91 17.39
CA VAL A 200 17.48 8.44 17.32
C VAL A 200 16.71 7.95 16.08
N TYR A 201 15.58 8.57 15.79
CA TYR A 201 14.80 8.33 14.56
C TYR A 201 14.09 9.60 14.08
N ALA A 202 13.75 9.64 12.81
CA ALA A 202 12.88 10.65 12.23
C ALA A 202 11.47 10.09 12.09
N LEU A 203 10.47 10.93 12.40
CA LEU A 203 9.05 10.66 12.20
C LEU A 203 8.43 11.76 11.35
N GLU A 204 7.58 11.35 10.44
CA GLU A 204 6.67 12.23 9.74
C GLU A 204 5.27 12.07 10.36
N HIS A 205 4.51 13.16 10.47
CA HIS A 205 3.27 13.19 11.25
C HIS A 205 2.21 12.19 10.77
N VAL A 206 2.05 12.03 9.46
CA VAL A 206 1.12 11.04 8.88
C VAL A 206 1.55 9.62 9.24
N GLN A 207 2.86 9.33 9.21
CA GLN A 207 3.40 8.02 9.60
C GLN A 207 3.18 7.69 11.07
N VAL A 208 3.17 8.69 11.94
CA VAL A 208 2.82 8.50 13.36
C VAL A 208 1.43 7.90 13.49
N VAL A 209 0.46 8.46 12.80
CA VAL A 209 -0.94 8.01 12.91
C VAL A 209 -1.17 6.75 12.10
N GLU A 210 -0.69 6.69 10.86
CA GLU A 210 -1.00 5.57 9.96
C GLU A 210 -0.23 4.30 10.30
N ASN A 211 1.02 4.42 10.76
CA ASN A 211 1.88 3.25 10.94
C ASN A 211 2.14 2.92 12.41
N LEU A 212 2.43 3.91 13.24
CA LEU A 212 2.97 3.66 14.58
C LEU A 212 1.86 3.58 15.63
N PHE A 213 0.77 4.35 15.51
CA PHE A 213 -0.27 4.42 16.53
C PHE A 213 -0.95 3.06 16.75
N LEU A 214 -1.45 2.44 15.69
CA LEU A 214 -2.11 1.14 15.79
C LEU A 214 -1.15 0.02 16.18
N ALA A 215 0.11 0.07 15.71
CA ALA A 215 1.15 -0.87 16.14
C ALA A 215 1.44 -0.74 17.64
N ARG A 216 1.52 0.50 18.15
CA ARG A 216 1.72 0.74 19.58
C ARG A 216 0.51 0.28 20.39
N LEU A 217 -0.71 0.50 19.88
CA LEU A 217 -1.96 0.05 20.52
C LEU A 217 -2.04 -1.48 20.56
N GLY A 218 -1.84 -2.16 19.42
CA GLY A 218 -1.83 -3.63 19.34
C GLY A 218 -0.69 -4.26 20.16
N GLY A 219 0.44 -3.55 20.31
CA GLY A 219 1.56 -3.97 21.14
C GLY A 219 1.40 -3.71 22.64
N GLU A 220 0.37 -2.97 23.08
CA GLU A 220 0.16 -2.63 24.49
C GLU A 220 -0.32 -3.82 25.30
N SER A 221 -1.39 -4.49 24.85
CA SER A 221 -2.06 -5.57 25.56
C SER A 221 -2.98 -6.38 24.63
N THR A 222 -3.52 -7.49 25.12
CA THR A 222 -4.56 -8.25 24.38
C THR A 222 -5.77 -7.37 24.04
N GLU A 223 -6.17 -6.46 24.94
CA GLU A 223 -7.22 -5.49 24.67
C GLU A 223 -6.81 -4.53 23.56
N GLY A 224 -5.54 -4.09 23.56
CA GLY A 224 -4.96 -3.27 22.50
C GLY A 224 -5.00 -3.94 21.13
N VAL A 225 -4.79 -5.26 21.06
CA VAL A 225 -4.97 -6.01 19.79
C VAL A 225 -6.41 -5.93 19.30
N ILE A 226 -7.40 -6.07 20.18
CA ILE A 226 -8.82 -5.98 19.83
C ILE A 226 -9.12 -4.57 19.27
N LEU A 227 -8.68 -3.53 19.97
CA LEU A 227 -8.84 -2.13 19.53
C LEU A 227 -8.13 -1.85 18.20
N ALA A 228 -6.99 -2.49 17.96
CA ALA A 228 -6.23 -2.35 16.72
C ALA A 228 -6.78 -3.18 15.55
N THR A 229 -7.77 -4.04 15.76
CA THR A 229 -8.35 -4.91 14.73
C THR A 229 -9.81 -4.60 14.41
N ASP A 230 -10.51 -3.91 15.31
CA ASP A 230 -11.91 -3.56 15.16
C ASP A 230 -12.17 -2.10 15.60
N MET A 231 -13.17 -1.45 14.99
CA MET A 231 -13.62 -0.12 15.42
C MET A 231 -14.23 -0.21 16.81
N PRO A 232 -13.70 0.50 17.84
CA PRO A 232 -14.23 0.40 19.19
C PRO A 232 -15.59 1.10 19.32
N GLU A 233 -16.45 0.60 20.22
CA GLU A 233 -17.70 1.27 20.58
C GLU A 233 -17.45 2.55 21.38
N SER A 234 -16.32 2.67 22.06
CA SER A 234 -15.89 3.85 22.81
C SER A 234 -14.36 3.93 22.87
N PHE A 235 -13.84 5.12 22.67
CA PHE A 235 -12.42 5.46 22.86
C PHE A 235 -12.08 5.87 24.31
N ASP A 236 -13.08 5.98 25.21
CA ASP A 236 -12.86 6.16 26.64
C ASP A 236 -12.41 4.86 27.31
N ASN A 237 -11.21 4.43 26.99
CA ASN A 237 -10.61 3.15 27.33
C ASN A 237 -9.19 3.39 27.88
N GLU A 238 -8.82 2.71 28.97
CA GLU A 238 -7.54 2.92 29.64
C GLU A 238 -6.35 2.46 28.78
N THR A 239 -6.49 1.42 27.97
CA THR A 239 -5.44 0.96 27.05
C THR A 239 -5.19 2.03 25.97
N PHE A 240 -6.24 2.61 25.38
CA PHE A 240 -6.14 3.72 24.43
C PHE A 240 -5.46 4.94 25.05
N LYS A 241 -5.91 5.36 26.25
CA LYS A 241 -5.31 6.51 26.97
C LYS A 241 -3.84 6.29 27.32
N THR A 242 -3.47 5.06 27.69
CA THR A 242 -2.08 4.69 27.99
C THR A 242 -1.21 4.85 26.75
N VAL A 243 -1.69 4.34 25.62
CA VAL A 243 -0.97 4.46 24.35
C VAL A 243 -0.80 5.92 23.93
N VAL A 244 -1.86 6.73 23.98
CA VAL A 244 -1.77 8.17 23.66
C VAL A 244 -0.70 8.86 24.52
N LYS A 245 -0.69 8.60 25.84
CA LYS A 245 0.31 9.18 26.76
C LYS A 245 1.74 8.72 26.44
N ASP A 246 1.93 7.46 25.98
CA ASP A 246 3.24 6.94 25.64
C ASP A 246 3.86 7.62 24.42
N PHE A 247 3.06 8.26 23.57
CA PHE A 247 3.60 9.08 22.47
C PHE A 247 4.49 10.22 22.94
N ALA A 248 4.40 10.66 24.20
CA ALA A 248 5.38 11.58 24.79
C ALA A 248 6.80 10.96 24.81
N ASN A 249 6.93 9.66 25.09
CA ASN A 249 8.19 8.95 25.01
C ASN A 249 8.66 8.75 23.56
N ILE A 250 7.72 8.43 22.66
CA ILE A 250 8.02 8.27 21.24
C ILE A 250 8.57 9.59 20.67
N TYR A 251 7.90 10.70 20.90
CA TYR A 251 8.34 12.02 20.40
C TYR A 251 9.66 12.49 21.02
N ARG A 252 9.99 12.07 22.25
CA ARG A 252 11.24 12.44 22.91
C ARG A 252 12.49 12.08 22.11
N TYR A 253 12.48 10.94 21.42
CA TYR A 253 13.63 10.41 20.69
C TYR A 253 13.59 10.71 19.19
N SER A 254 12.50 11.35 18.74
CA SER A 254 12.26 11.62 17.32
C SER A 254 12.67 13.02 16.91
N LYS A 255 13.01 13.15 15.65
CA LYS A 255 12.97 14.41 14.92
C LYS A 255 11.69 14.43 14.08
N ASN A 256 10.76 15.31 14.44
CA ASN A 256 9.58 15.52 13.63
C ASN A 256 9.94 16.22 12.33
N THR A 257 9.48 15.70 11.24
CA THR A 257 9.71 16.22 9.88
C THR A 257 8.38 16.57 9.21
N ASP A 258 8.44 17.48 8.28
CA ASP A 258 7.25 18.01 7.56
C ASP A 258 6.86 17.10 6.40
N SER A 259 7.72 16.12 6.04
CA SER A 259 7.45 15.19 4.96
C SER A 259 8.16 13.86 5.14
N LEU A 260 7.57 12.84 4.54
CA LEU A 260 8.13 11.49 4.46
C LEU A 260 9.50 11.48 3.78
N GLU A 261 9.70 12.31 2.75
CA GLU A 261 10.96 12.44 2.04
C GLU A 261 12.07 12.96 2.96
N ASN A 262 11.78 13.94 3.82
CA ASN A 262 12.73 14.45 4.79
C ASN A 262 13.08 13.37 5.84
N ALA A 263 12.11 12.62 6.35
CA ALA A 263 12.37 11.53 7.30
C ALA A 263 13.25 10.44 6.67
N ARG A 264 12.96 10.04 5.44
CA ARG A 264 13.78 9.11 4.65
C ARG A 264 15.21 9.63 4.49
N GLN A 265 15.37 10.90 4.11
CA GLN A 265 16.66 11.50 3.84
C GLN A 265 17.56 11.46 5.08
N TYR A 266 17.06 11.81 6.28
CA TYR A 266 17.81 11.70 7.53
C TYR A 266 18.31 10.28 7.77
N PHE A 267 17.51 9.27 7.43
CA PHE A 267 17.90 7.88 7.64
C PHE A 267 18.98 7.42 6.64
N ILE A 268 18.80 7.66 5.36
CA ILE A 268 19.78 7.23 4.34
C ILE A 268 21.09 8.00 4.39
N GLU A 269 21.10 9.21 4.93
CA GLU A 269 22.33 9.99 5.21
C GLU A 269 23.00 9.57 6.51
N GLY A 270 22.40 8.67 7.27
CA GLY A 270 22.92 8.21 8.56
C GLY A 270 22.74 9.20 9.71
N SER A 271 21.92 10.23 9.54
CA SER A 271 21.61 11.22 10.59
C SER A 271 20.59 10.74 11.61
N THR A 272 19.96 9.58 11.37
CA THR A 272 19.16 8.84 12.35
C THR A 272 19.52 7.37 12.35
N ALA A 273 19.35 6.69 13.48
CA ALA A 273 19.67 5.27 13.63
C ALA A 273 18.50 4.35 13.22
N MET A 274 17.27 4.87 13.24
CA MET A 274 16.07 4.11 12.90
C MET A 274 15.10 4.96 12.06
N TYR A 275 14.22 4.26 11.32
CA TYR A 275 13.23 4.87 10.45
C TYR A 275 11.96 4.01 10.42
N PHE A 276 10.85 4.54 10.94
CA PHE A 276 9.56 3.87 10.92
C PHE A 276 8.91 4.05 9.55
N ASN A 277 8.94 3.00 8.76
CA ASN A 277 8.28 2.96 7.46
C ASN A 277 8.15 1.52 6.94
N GLY A 278 7.42 1.35 5.84
CA GLY A 278 7.15 0.05 5.25
C GLY A 278 8.25 -0.45 4.31
N VAL A 279 8.01 -1.65 3.77
CA VAL A 279 8.96 -2.33 2.88
C VAL A 279 9.11 -1.64 1.52
N TRP A 280 8.22 -0.77 1.12
CA TRP A 280 8.33 0.05 -0.11
C TRP A 280 9.55 0.98 -0.13
N GLU A 281 10.20 1.17 1.00
CA GLU A 281 11.49 1.88 1.09
C GLU A 281 12.67 1.02 0.61
N SER A 282 12.46 -0.29 0.40
CA SER A 282 13.52 -1.24 0.05
C SER A 282 14.31 -0.83 -1.20
N GLU A 283 13.64 -0.26 -2.22
CA GLU A 283 14.31 0.18 -3.45
C GLU A 283 15.32 1.27 -3.17
N ILE A 284 14.93 2.29 -2.39
CA ILE A 284 15.80 3.42 -2.05
C ILE A 284 16.93 2.95 -1.12
N ILE A 285 16.60 2.10 -0.14
CA ILE A 285 17.59 1.56 0.80
C ILE A 285 18.62 0.70 0.07
N GLN A 286 18.18 -0.20 -0.82
CA GLN A 286 19.09 -1.08 -1.58
C GLN A 286 20.05 -0.30 -2.46
N ASN A 287 19.64 0.84 -3.00
CA ASN A 287 20.48 1.70 -3.84
C ASN A 287 21.26 2.76 -3.05
N SER A 288 21.14 2.79 -1.72
CA SER A 288 21.89 3.73 -0.87
C SER A 288 23.31 3.22 -0.57
N GLU A 289 24.19 4.13 -0.17
CA GLU A 289 25.58 3.80 0.23
C GLU A 289 25.64 2.97 1.51
N ILE A 290 24.58 2.98 2.34
CA ILE A 290 24.48 2.28 3.63
C ILE A 290 23.66 0.99 3.56
N ASN A 291 23.31 0.49 2.40
CA ASN A 291 22.42 -0.66 2.24
C ASN A 291 22.83 -1.91 3.03
N GLU A 292 24.15 -2.21 3.06
CA GLU A 292 24.68 -3.35 3.81
C GLU A 292 24.60 -3.18 5.33
N GLU A 293 24.47 -1.94 5.80
CA GLU A 293 24.35 -1.59 7.22
C GLU A 293 22.90 -1.63 7.71
N ILE A 294 21.92 -1.64 6.82
CA ILE A 294 20.49 -1.57 7.17
C ILE A 294 19.89 -2.96 7.33
N ALA A 295 18.92 -3.06 8.24
CA ALA A 295 18.04 -4.21 8.38
C ALA A 295 16.63 -3.72 8.76
N TYR A 296 15.65 -4.62 8.58
CA TYR A 296 14.25 -4.39 8.91
C TYR A 296 13.88 -5.11 10.20
N ALA A 297 12.97 -4.54 10.98
CA ALA A 297 12.46 -5.11 12.21
C ALA A 297 10.94 -4.89 12.34
N ASN A 298 10.29 -5.84 13.02
CA ASN A 298 8.90 -5.72 13.44
C ASN A 298 8.75 -4.78 14.63
N TYR A 299 7.53 -4.30 14.88
CA TYR A 299 7.24 -3.50 16.08
C TYR A 299 7.31 -4.38 17.33
N PRO A 300 7.87 -3.85 18.43
CA PRO A 300 7.85 -4.53 19.72
C PRO A 300 6.45 -4.52 20.35
N THR A 301 6.21 -5.43 21.30
CA THR A 301 5.00 -5.45 22.14
C THR A 301 5.37 -5.41 23.61
N ASN A 302 4.44 -5.11 24.51
CA ASN A 302 4.75 -5.13 25.96
C ASN A 302 4.89 -6.56 26.53
N TYR A 303 4.56 -7.59 25.76
CA TYR A 303 4.62 -8.98 26.19
C TYR A 303 5.69 -9.83 25.47
N GLY A 304 6.60 -9.16 24.75
CA GLY A 304 7.80 -9.80 24.18
C GLY A 304 7.60 -10.61 22.91
N THR A 305 6.45 -10.44 22.25
CA THR A 305 6.20 -10.91 20.87
C THR A 305 6.47 -9.78 19.89
N GLU A 306 6.47 -10.10 18.60
CA GLU A 306 6.66 -9.14 17.53
C GLU A 306 5.34 -8.89 16.79
N LEU A 307 5.12 -7.64 16.40
CA LEU A 307 3.93 -7.20 15.67
C LEU A 307 4.34 -6.56 14.34
N SER A 308 3.63 -6.91 13.26
CA SER A 308 3.80 -6.29 11.96
C SER A 308 2.47 -5.93 11.34
N TYR A 309 2.47 -4.95 10.45
CA TYR A 309 1.40 -4.80 9.48
C TYR A 309 1.68 -5.72 8.30
N VAL A 310 0.69 -6.53 7.93
CA VAL A 310 0.63 -7.25 6.65
C VAL A 310 -0.81 -7.15 6.16
N SER A 311 -1.09 -6.15 5.36
CA SER A 311 -2.47 -5.80 4.98
C SER A 311 -2.54 -5.43 3.50
N PRO A 312 -3.63 -5.80 2.80
CA PRO A 312 -3.87 -5.27 1.48
C PRO A 312 -4.23 -3.78 1.58
N SER A 313 -3.50 -2.96 0.83
CA SER A 313 -3.82 -1.56 0.62
C SER A 313 -5.16 -1.40 -0.10
N SER A 314 -5.73 -0.20 -0.17
CA SER A 314 -6.68 0.12 -1.23
C SER A 314 -5.91 0.26 -2.55
N GLY A 315 -6.49 -0.27 -3.63
CA GLY A 315 -5.80 -0.36 -4.91
C GLY A 315 -6.58 0.33 -6.01
N TYR A 316 -6.74 -0.39 -7.11
CA TYR A 316 -7.51 0.09 -8.24
C TYR A 316 -9.02 -0.02 -7.97
N VAL A 317 -9.74 1.03 -8.28
CA VAL A 317 -11.20 1.06 -8.37
C VAL A 317 -11.61 1.32 -9.81
N ILE A 318 -12.71 0.70 -10.24
CA ILE A 318 -13.22 0.77 -11.60
C ILE A 318 -14.57 1.48 -11.59
N TYR A 319 -14.76 2.40 -12.54
CA TYR A 319 -16.05 3.01 -12.80
C TYR A 319 -17.00 1.97 -13.40
N ASP A 320 -18.22 1.90 -12.89
CA ASP A 320 -19.30 1.09 -13.48
C ASP A 320 -19.84 1.81 -14.71
N SER A 321 -19.18 1.58 -15.83
CA SER A 321 -19.52 2.23 -17.10
C SER A 321 -20.78 1.61 -17.69
N PRO A 322 -21.65 2.43 -18.33
CA PRO A 322 -22.75 1.90 -19.14
C PRO A 322 -22.29 1.18 -20.43
N ASP A 323 -21.04 1.36 -20.86
CA ASP A 323 -20.41 0.57 -21.93
C ASP A 323 -19.67 -0.63 -21.32
N GLU A 324 -20.26 -1.82 -21.46
CA GLU A 324 -19.68 -3.06 -20.92
C GLU A 324 -18.28 -3.36 -21.48
N ARG A 325 -17.92 -2.89 -22.68
CA ARG A 325 -16.57 -3.05 -23.24
C ARG A 325 -15.51 -2.31 -22.39
N GLU A 326 -15.87 -1.16 -21.81
CA GLU A 326 -14.98 -0.43 -20.90
C GLU A 326 -14.79 -1.20 -19.60
N ASN A 327 -15.85 -1.79 -19.04
CA ASN A 327 -15.79 -2.62 -17.86
C ASN A 327 -14.90 -3.86 -18.10
N GLU A 328 -15.11 -4.58 -19.20
CA GLU A 328 -14.30 -5.75 -19.58
C GLU A 328 -12.82 -5.38 -19.82
N ALA A 329 -12.56 -4.24 -20.47
CA ALA A 329 -11.20 -3.75 -20.70
C ALA A 329 -10.51 -3.39 -19.38
N ALA A 330 -11.21 -2.74 -18.44
CA ALA A 330 -10.68 -2.41 -17.11
C ALA A 330 -10.42 -3.69 -16.28
N ILE A 331 -11.27 -4.71 -16.39
CA ILE A 331 -11.00 -6.02 -15.76
C ILE A 331 -9.75 -6.70 -16.36
N ARG A 332 -9.51 -6.58 -17.68
CA ARG A 332 -8.26 -7.06 -18.31
C ARG A 332 -7.04 -6.35 -17.75
N PHE A 333 -7.14 -5.03 -17.51
CA PHE A 333 -6.08 -4.27 -16.86
C PHE A 333 -5.81 -4.79 -15.45
N LEU A 334 -6.83 -5.01 -14.62
CA LEU A 334 -6.66 -5.58 -13.27
C LEU A 334 -5.99 -6.97 -13.30
N LYS A 335 -6.41 -7.86 -14.19
CA LYS A 335 -5.78 -9.18 -14.35
C LYS A 335 -4.31 -9.07 -14.75
N TYR A 336 -3.97 -8.12 -15.62
CA TYR A 336 -2.60 -7.85 -15.99
C TYR A 336 -1.78 -7.37 -14.81
N MET A 337 -2.25 -6.36 -14.06
CA MET A 337 -1.56 -5.82 -12.89
C MET A 337 -1.37 -6.87 -11.78
N LEU A 338 -2.30 -7.80 -11.64
CA LEU A 338 -2.23 -8.90 -10.67
C LEU A 338 -1.55 -10.17 -11.22
N SER A 339 -1.08 -10.20 -12.47
CA SER A 339 -0.38 -11.36 -13.00
C SER A 339 0.94 -11.60 -12.24
N SER A 340 1.38 -12.88 -12.14
CA SER A 340 2.63 -13.19 -11.45
C SER A 340 3.84 -12.52 -12.12
N GLU A 341 3.82 -12.33 -13.44
CA GLU A 341 4.86 -11.63 -14.19
C GLU A 341 5.00 -10.18 -13.71
N VAL A 342 3.88 -9.42 -13.71
CA VAL A 342 3.87 -8.00 -13.30
C VAL A 342 4.17 -7.87 -11.82
N GLN A 343 3.59 -8.72 -10.98
CA GLN A 343 3.80 -8.68 -9.53
C GLN A 343 5.24 -9.02 -9.13
N THR A 344 5.90 -9.95 -9.83
CA THR A 344 7.34 -10.19 -9.64
C THR A 344 8.17 -8.99 -10.09
N ARG A 345 7.83 -8.39 -11.24
CA ARG A 345 8.49 -7.18 -11.71
C ARG A 345 8.33 -6.02 -10.72
N LEU A 346 7.12 -5.80 -10.17
CA LEU A 346 6.86 -4.80 -9.14
C LEU A 346 7.75 -5.01 -7.91
N ALA A 347 7.85 -6.25 -7.41
CA ALA A 347 8.69 -6.55 -6.26
C ALA A 347 10.17 -6.27 -6.55
N LEU A 348 10.70 -6.77 -7.67
CA LEU A 348 12.13 -6.68 -7.98
C LEU A 348 12.59 -5.30 -8.43
N GLU A 349 11.73 -4.50 -9.04
CA GLU A 349 12.10 -3.23 -9.63
C GLU A 349 11.64 -2.00 -8.83
N THR A 350 10.60 -2.17 -7.98
CA THR A 350 10.04 -1.06 -7.18
C THR A 350 10.07 -1.29 -5.66
N GLY A 351 10.42 -2.49 -5.21
CA GLY A 351 10.44 -2.82 -3.79
C GLY A 351 9.06 -3.01 -3.14
N GLN A 352 7.99 -3.14 -3.94
CA GLN A 352 6.65 -3.34 -3.41
C GLN A 352 6.40 -4.80 -3.02
N ALA A 353 5.69 -5.02 -1.91
CA ALA A 353 5.27 -6.36 -1.49
C ALA A 353 4.14 -6.87 -2.40
N PRO A 354 4.29 -8.04 -3.05
CA PRO A 354 3.28 -8.54 -3.97
C PRO A 354 1.95 -8.83 -3.29
N SER A 355 0.84 -8.47 -3.96
CA SER A 355 -0.52 -8.85 -3.56
C SER A 355 -1.01 -10.16 -4.20
N ASN A 356 -0.26 -10.72 -5.17
CA ASN A 356 -0.57 -12.01 -5.77
C ASN A 356 0.09 -13.15 -4.97
N PRO A 357 -0.69 -14.11 -4.42
CA PRO A 357 -0.15 -15.19 -3.60
C PRO A 357 0.70 -16.22 -4.37
N ASN A 358 0.74 -16.14 -5.72
CA ASN A 358 1.51 -17.06 -6.55
C ASN A 358 2.90 -16.51 -6.90
N VAL A 359 3.30 -15.36 -6.39
CA VAL A 359 4.66 -14.84 -6.56
C VAL A 359 5.62 -15.66 -5.70
N ASP A 360 6.74 -16.07 -6.29
CA ASP A 360 7.75 -16.84 -5.56
C ASP A 360 8.64 -15.91 -4.71
N ASN A 361 8.39 -15.90 -3.42
CA ASN A 361 9.17 -15.10 -2.47
C ASN A 361 10.65 -15.48 -2.41
N LYS A 362 11.03 -16.69 -2.86
CA LYS A 362 12.45 -17.08 -2.93
C LYS A 362 13.17 -16.30 -4.02
N VAL A 363 12.53 -16.10 -5.16
CA VAL A 363 13.08 -15.26 -6.24
C VAL A 363 13.31 -13.84 -5.73
N ILE A 364 12.37 -13.28 -4.96
CA ILE A 364 12.53 -11.96 -4.36
C ILE A 364 13.72 -11.97 -3.40
N ALA A 365 13.83 -12.95 -2.52
CA ALA A 365 14.91 -13.02 -1.52
C ALA A 365 16.29 -13.20 -2.15
N GLU A 366 16.40 -13.91 -3.28
CA GLU A 366 17.65 -14.12 -3.99
C GLU A 366 18.09 -12.91 -4.82
N GLU A 367 17.16 -12.26 -5.52
CA GLU A 367 17.45 -11.17 -6.44
C GLU A 367 17.33 -9.78 -5.79
N TYR A 368 16.53 -9.68 -4.73
CA TYR A 368 16.28 -8.42 -4.01
C TYR A 368 16.33 -8.64 -2.47
N PRO A 369 17.53 -8.89 -1.90
CA PRO A 369 17.68 -9.31 -0.49
C PRO A 369 17.09 -8.33 0.53
N VAL A 370 17.16 -7.02 0.28
CA VAL A 370 16.60 -6.01 1.21
C VAL A 370 15.10 -6.21 1.39
N LEU A 371 14.36 -6.32 0.29
CA LEU A 371 12.92 -6.59 0.33
C LEU A 371 12.63 -8.00 0.87
N GLY A 372 13.32 -9.02 0.36
CA GLY A 372 13.09 -10.41 0.74
C GLY A 372 13.26 -10.63 2.24
N ASN A 373 14.32 -10.09 2.85
CA ASN A 373 14.55 -10.17 4.30
C ASN A 373 13.48 -9.41 5.09
N ALA A 374 13.04 -8.25 4.60
CA ALA A 374 11.98 -7.48 5.26
C ALA A 374 10.63 -8.22 5.23
N LEU A 375 10.27 -8.81 4.08
CA LEU A 375 9.06 -9.62 3.95
C LEU A 375 9.10 -10.86 4.84
N GLU A 376 10.23 -11.57 4.89
CA GLU A 376 10.40 -12.73 5.76
C GLU A 376 10.25 -12.33 7.24
N THR A 377 10.90 -11.23 7.64
CA THR A 377 10.79 -10.69 9.02
C THR A 377 9.34 -10.38 9.36
N ALA A 378 8.64 -9.65 8.50
CA ALA A 378 7.25 -9.28 8.73
C ALA A 378 6.29 -10.47 8.80
N HIS A 379 6.47 -11.46 7.91
CA HIS A 379 5.64 -12.67 7.91
C HIS A 379 5.86 -13.58 9.12
N ASN A 380 7.03 -13.48 9.77
CA ASN A 380 7.35 -14.23 10.98
C ASN A 380 6.86 -13.56 12.27
N ALA A 381 6.29 -12.35 12.20
CA ALA A 381 5.69 -11.70 13.35
C ALA A 381 4.52 -12.54 13.91
N GLU A 382 4.49 -12.72 15.24
CA GLU A 382 3.44 -13.49 15.92
C GLU A 382 2.08 -12.80 15.85
N ILE A 383 2.07 -11.47 15.72
CA ILE A 383 0.86 -10.66 15.57
C ILE A 383 0.93 -9.91 14.25
N GLN A 384 -0.09 -10.11 13.44
CA GLN A 384 -0.27 -9.35 12.20
C GLN A 384 -1.57 -8.54 12.30
N ILE A 385 -1.46 -7.23 12.09
CA ILE A 385 -2.59 -6.31 12.09
C ILE A 385 -2.77 -5.69 10.71
N LYS A 386 -3.97 -5.13 10.50
CA LYS A 386 -4.30 -4.38 9.28
C LYS A 386 -3.88 -2.93 9.43
N THR A 387 -3.80 -2.22 8.30
CA THR A 387 -3.59 -0.78 8.31
C THR A 387 -4.76 -0.05 8.98
N ILE A 388 -4.48 1.10 9.59
CA ILE A 388 -5.50 1.90 10.29
C ILE A 388 -6.68 2.26 9.38
N THR A 389 -6.39 2.58 8.11
CA THR A 389 -7.40 2.91 7.09
C THR A 389 -8.34 1.76 6.73
N SER A 390 -7.95 0.52 7.06
CA SER A 390 -8.78 -0.69 6.88
C SER A 390 -9.59 -1.06 8.12
N VAL A 391 -9.28 -0.45 9.26
CA VAL A 391 -9.90 -0.76 10.57
C VAL A 391 -10.78 0.38 11.03
N TRP A 392 -10.26 1.61 10.98
CA TRP A 392 -10.95 2.80 11.46
C TRP A 392 -11.32 3.72 10.29
N ASN A 393 -12.38 4.50 10.43
CA ASN A 393 -12.78 5.45 9.41
C ASN A 393 -11.85 6.69 9.39
N SER A 394 -11.89 7.46 8.31
CA SER A 394 -11.03 8.64 8.13
C SER A 394 -11.25 9.71 9.20
N GLU A 395 -12.47 9.86 9.72
CA GLU A 395 -12.79 10.85 10.75
C GLU A 395 -12.06 10.57 12.07
N VAL A 396 -11.93 9.28 12.46
CA VAL A 396 -11.10 8.87 13.61
C VAL A 396 -9.64 9.23 13.38
N ILE A 397 -9.12 8.94 12.20
CA ILE A 397 -7.72 9.20 11.84
C ILE A 397 -7.43 10.69 11.89
N ASP A 398 -8.32 11.52 11.34
CA ASP A 398 -8.22 12.98 11.34
C ASP A 398 -8.23 13.57 12.76
N ILE A 399 -9.11 13.05 13.64
CA ILE A 399 -9.16 13.48 15.03
C ILE A 399 -7.88 13.12 15.76
N ILE A 400 -7.40 11.87 15.66
CA ILE A 400 -6.15 11.45 16.28
C ILE A 400 -4.99 12.31 15.77
N SER A 401 -4.90 12.52 14.46
CA SER A 401 -3.87 13.35 13.82
C SER A 401 -3.87 14.79 14.36
N THR A 402 -5.05 15.34 14.60
CA THR A 402 -5.21 16.71 15.11
C THR A 402 -4.76 16.87 16.55
N TYR A 403 -4.94 15.84 17.37
CA TYR A 403 -4.77 15.95 18.83
C TYR A 403 -3.53 15.26 19.37
N ILE A 404 -2.98 14.24 18.75
CA ILE A 404 -1.98 13.32 19.33
C ILE A 404 -0.79 14.04 19.95
N ASP A 405 -0.23 15.06 19.27
CA ASP A 405 0.94 15.81 19.71
C ASP A 405 0.70 16.57 21.02
N LYS A 406 -0.53 16.96 21.30
CA LYS A 406 -0.91 17.69 22.52
C LYS A 406 -1.49 16.74 23.57
N ALA A 407 -2.31 15.80 23.14
CA ALA A 407 -2.99 14.84 24.02
C ALA A 407 -2.01 13.95 24.78
N CYS A 408 -0.86 13.63 24.19
CA CYS A 408 0.15 12.79 24.86
C CYS A 408 0.75 13.44 26.11
N VAL A 409 0.74 14.78 26.24
CA VAL A 409 1.32 15.51 27.37
C VAL A 409 0.30 16.37 28.14
N ASN A 410 -0.91 16.54 27.62
CA ASN A 410 -1.95 17.38 28.24
C ASN A 410 -3.25 16.59 28.44
N PRO A 411 -3.63 16.28 29.70
CA PRO A 411 -4.87 15.55 29.99
C PRO A 411 -6.15 16.21 29.46
N GLU A 412 -6.22 17.55 29.43
CA GLU A 412 -7.40 18.26 28.91
C GLU A 412 -7.56 18.06 27.39
N GLU A 413 -6.45 18.01 26.64
CA GLU A 413 -6.47 17.74 25.20
C GLU A 413 -6.78 16.26 24.92
N LEU A 414 -6.33 15.35 25.78
CA LEU A 414 -6.71 13.93 25.72
C LEU A 414 -8.21 13.75 25.93
N ASP A 415 -8.79 14.42 26.94
CA ASP A 415 -10.23 14.35 27.22
C ASP A 415 -11.05 14.92 26.04
N LYS A 416 -10.59 16.02 25.43
CA LYS A 416 -11.22 16.59 24.22
C LYS A 416 -11.17 15.62 23.04
N MET A 417 -10.01 15.04 22.78
CA MET A 417 -9.85 14.03 21.71
C MET A 417 -10.83 12.87 21.90
N ILE A 418 -10.88 12.30 23.11
CA ILE A 418 -11.80 11.18 23.42
C ILE A 418 -13.26 11.61 23.27
N MET A 419 -13.60 12.82 23.69
CA MET A 419 -14.96 13.35 23.56
C MET A 419 -15.35 13.49 22.07
N GLU A 420 -14.47 13.99 21.22
CA GLU A 420 -14.72 14.10 19.77
C GLU A 420 -14.86 12.72 19.13
N LEU A 421 -13.94 11.80 19.44
CA LEU A 421 -13.98 10.42 18.95
C LEU A 421 -15.28 9.66 19.34
N ASN A 422 -15.84 9.94 20.52
CA ASN A 422 -17.08 9.29 20.97
C ASN A 422 -18.35 10.00 20.49
N ASN A 423 -18.26 11.16 19.84
CA ASN A 423 -19.40 11.93 19.32
C ASN A 423 -19.60 11.76 17.79
N MET A 424 -18.78 10.95 17.13
CA MET A 424 -18.91 10.62 15.70
C MET A 424 -20.14 9.73 15.37
#